data_6ec6a50d5f433a583bae5e369eb8f981
#
_entry.id   6ec6a50d5f433a583bae5e369eb8f981
#
_cell.length_a   1.000
_cell.length_b   1.000
_cell.length_c   1.000
_cell.angle_alpha   90.00
_cell.angle_beta   90.00
_cell.angle_gamma   90.00
#
_symmetry.space_group_name_H-M   'P 1'
#
loop_
_entity.id
_entity.type
_entity.pdbx_description
1 polymer ?
#
loop_
_entity_poly.entity_id
_entity_poly.type
_entity_poly.pdbx_seq_one_letter_code
_entity_poly.pdbx_strand_id
1 'polypeptide(L)'
;MTRYVVVAEGPYDDYMFILTGILILLAGVFALLSKIVSRPRNKILGDVGKLIASQQYAMAAHVLQNSNKKQLARELKRIMKNAMKKDKKGIVNPGSITQRNRFRFAYELYLLFVGEVKVRQDFLDGSQLTEEHKYIIEKLTQIAQR
;
A
#
# COMPACT_ATOMS: atom_id res chain seq x y z
N MET A 1 -30.46 -1.83 -41.31
CA MET A 1 -29.80 -1.52 -40.81
C MET A 1 -29.50 -1.33 -40.36
N THR A 2 -29.49 -1.42 -40.49
CA THR A 2 -28.78 -0.99 -39.86
C THR A 2 -28.35 -0.71 -39.61
N ARG A 3 -28.35 -0.87 -39.96
CA ARG A 3 -27.59 -0.36 -39.60
C ARG A 3 -27.33 0.31 -39.08
N TYR A 4 -27.26 0.57 -38.86
CA TYR A 4 -26.64 1.43 -38.22
C TYR A 4 -26.16 1.84 -37.78
N VAL A 5 -26.36 1.46 -38.15
CA VAL A 5 -25.56 1.97 -37.70
C VAL A 5 -25.03 2.52 -37.43
N VAL A 6 -24.78 2.30 -37.70
CA VAL A 6 -23.92 2.90 -37.48
C VAL A 6 -23.73 3.82 -37.21
N VAL A 7 -23.62 4.02 -37.34
CA VAL A 7 -23.32 4.99 -37.15
C VAL A 7 -22.99 5.84 -36.54
N ALA A 8 -23.30 5.98 -36.44
CA ALA A 8 -23.00 7.15 -35.78
C ALA A 8 -22.00 7.05 -34.85
N GLU A 9 -21.44 6.39 -35.33
CA GLU A 9 -20.45 6.24 -34.52
C GLU A 9 -19.43 7.16 -34.75
N GLY A 10 -18.89 7.80 -34.76
CA GLY A 10 -17.92 8.77 -34.87
C GLY A 10 -17.35 9.21 -33.58
N PRO A 11 -17.06 10.52 -33.32
CA PRO A 11 -16.40 11.02 -32.13
C PRO A 11 -17.11 10.64 -30.83
N TYR A 12 -18.41 10.41 -30.90
CA TYR A 12 -19.20 10.09 -29.73
C TYR A 12 -18.88 8.70 -29.20
N ASP A 13 -18.70 7.74 -30.08
CA ASP A 13 -18.34 6.38 -29.66
C ASP A 13 -16.92 6.29 -29.11
N ASP A 14 -15.98 6.99 -29.72
CA ASP A 14 -14.62 7.07 -29.24
C ASP A 14 -14.59 7.66 -27.82
N TYR A 15 -15.40 8.66 -27.59
CA TYR A 15 -15.53 9.30 -26.29
C TYR A 15 -16.08 8.32 -25.25
N MET A 16 -17.09 7.55 -25.62
CA MET A 16 -17.66 6.53 -24.74
C MET A 16 -16.65 5.43 -24.42
N PHE A 17 -15.84 5.03 -25.39
CA PHE A 17 -14.78 4.05 -25.16
C PHE A 17 -13.73 4.56 -24.17
N ILE A 18 -13.31 5.80 -24.30
CA ILE A 18 -12.34 6.43 -23.41
C ILE A 18 -12.92 6.53 -21.99
N LEU A 19 -14.17 7.00 -21.86
CA LEU A 19 -14.84 7.08 -20.57
C LEU A 19 -14.99 5.73 -19.91
N THR A 20 -15.40 4.72 -20.66
CA THR A 20 -15.55 3.36 -20.15
C THR A 20 -14.19 2.81 -19.69
N GLY A 21 -13.13 3.04 -20.45
CA GLY A 21 -11.78 2.64 -20.09
C GLY A 21 -11.32 3.30 -18.82
N ILE A 22 -11.56 4.59 -18.65
CA ILE A 22 -11.22 5.32 -17.44
C ILE A 22 -12.00 4.80 -16.24
N LEU A 23 -13.30 4.55 -16.42
CA LEU A 23 -14.14 4.00 -15.34
C LEU A 23 -13.70 2.61 -14.91
N ILE A 24 -13.31 1.76 -15.86
CA ILE A 24 -12.78 0.43 -15.56
C ILE A 24 -11.46 0.53 -14.80
N LEU A 25 -10.58 1.44 -15.22
CA LEU A 25 -9.31 1.70 -14.52
C LEU A 25 -9.54 2.19 -13.10
N LEU A 26 -10.42 3.16 -12.91
CA LEU A 26 -10.76 3.68 -11.60
C LEU A 26 -11.39 2.60 -10.72
N ALA A 27 -12.30 1.81 -11.28
CA ALA A 27 -12.93 0.71 -10.56
C ALA A 27 -11.89 -0.34 -10.16
N GLY A 28 -10.92 -0.63 -11.03
CA GLY A 28 -9.82 -1.55 -10.74
C GLY A 28 -8.93 -1.04 -9.63
N VAL A 29 -8.57 0.25 -9.67
CA VAL A 29 -7.79 0.89 -8.61
C VAL A 29 -8.58 0.90 -7.30
N PHE A 30 -9.86 1.25 -7.35
CA PHE A 30 -10.73 1.21 -6.17
C PHE A 30 -10.86 -0.19 -5.60
N ALA A 31 -11.02 -1.20 -6.46
CA ALA A 31 -11.09 -2.60 -6.02
C ALA A 31 -9.79 -3.05 -5.35
N LEU A 32 -8.63 -2.64 -5.90
CA LEU A 32 -7.33 -2.93 -5.29
C LEU A 32 -7.19 -2.23 -3.95
N LEU A 33 -7.54 -0.95 -3.87
CA LEU A 33 -7.51 -0.19 -2.63
C LEU A 33 -8.48 -0.78 -1.61
N SER A 34 -9.69 -1.15 -2.04
CA SER A 34 -10.67 -1.79 -1.17
C SER A 34 -10.18 -3.12 -0.63
N LYS A 35 -9.53 -3.92 -1.47
CA LYS A 35 -8.93 -5.18 -1.02
C LYS A 35 -7.83 -4.96 0.01
N ILE A 36 -7.07 -3.89 -0.12
CA ILE A 36 -6.01 -3.55 0.84
C ILE A 36 -6.60 -2.96 2.12
N VAL A 37 -7.60 -2.09 1.97
CA VAL A 37 -8.15 -1.29 3.07
C VAL A 37 -9.27 -2.02 3.82
N SER A 38 -10.14 -2.74 3.12
CA SER A 38 -11.33 -3.36 3.72
C SER A 38 -11.14 -4.81 4.15
N ARG A 39 -9.99 -5.41 3.90
CA ARG A 39 -9.70 -6.74 4.43
C ARG A 39 -9.63 -6.67 5.95
N PRO A 40 -10.38 -7.53 6.68
CA PRO A 40 -10.29 -7.55 8.15
C PRO A 40 -8.87 -7.74 8.65
N ARG A 41 -8.03 -8.32 7.79
CA ARG A 41 -6.62 -8.60 8.10
C ARG A 41 -5.76 -7.36 8.22
N ASN A 42 -6.11 -6.26 7.50
CA ASN A 42 -5.32 -5.03 7.50
C ASN A 42 -6.15 -3.84 8.01
N LYS A 43 -6.96 -4.07 9.02
CA LYS A 43 -7.85 -3.05 9.55
C LYS A 43 -7.11 -1.83 10.08
N ILE A 44 -6.06 -2.06 10.87
CA ILE A 44 -5.28 -0.98 11.47
C ILE A 44 -4.56 -0.19 10.38
N LEU A 45 -3.84 -0.89 9.50
CA LEU A 45 -3.07 -0.24 8.43
C LEU A 45 -3.96 0.43 7.40
N GLY A 46 -5.16 -0.11 7.18
CA GLY A 46 -6.15 0.53 6.32
C GLY A 46 -6.58 1.89 6.86
N ASP A 47 -6.90 1.96 8.14
CA ASP A 47 -7.29 3.20 8.78
C ASP A 47 -6.13 4.20 8.80
N VAL A 48 -4.94 3.73 9.13
CA VAL A 48 -3.72 4.55 9.14
C VAL A 48 -3.43 5.09 7.74
N GLY A 49 -3.58 4.27 6.71
CA GLY A 49 -3.38 4.69 5.32
C GLY A 49 -4.31 5.82 4.91
N LYS A 50 -5.58 5.75 5.31
CA LYS A 50 -6.55 6.82 5.05
C LYS A 50 -6.17 8.11 5.77
N LEU A 51 -5.73 8.02 7.01
CA LEU A 51 -5.34 9.17 7.79
C LEU A 51 -4.09 9.83 7.20
N ILE A 52 -3.12 9.04 6.77
CA ILE A 52 -1.91 9.54 6.11
C ILE A 52 -2.27 10.22 4.78
N ALA A 53 -3.16 9.63 4.00
CA ALA A 53 -3.61 10.20 2.74
C ALA A 53 -4.30 11.57 2.95
N SER A 54 -4.96 11.75 4.09
CA SER A 54 -5.59 13.01 4.49
C SER A 54 -4.64 13.93 5.25
N GLN A 55 -3.36 13.58 5.34
CA GLN A 55 -2.32 14.35 6.05
C GLN A 55 -2.60 14.51 7.56
N GLN A 56 -3.36 13.58 8.14
CA GLN A 56 -3.67 13.57 9.57
C GLN A 56 -2.67 12.69 10.31
N TYR A 57 -1.43 13.10 10.34
CA TYR A 57 -0.32 12.31 10.90
C TYR A 57 -0.45 12.09 12.40
N ALA A 58 -0.96 13.08 13.13
CA ALA A 58 -1.15 12.95 14.57
C ALA A 58 -2.15 11.84 14.90
N MET A 59 -3.27 11.78 14.19
CA MET A 59 -4.27 10.73 14.36
C MET A 59 -3.74 9.38 13.92
N ALA A 60 -2.97 9.34 12.84
CA ALA A 60 -2.34 8.10 12.37
C ALA A 60 -1.38 7.54 13.43
N ALA A 61 -0.53 8.38 14.00
CA ALA A 61 0.37 7.97 15.07
C ALA A 61 -0.40 7.50 16.31
N HIS A 62 -1.47 8.18 16.66
CA HIS A 62 -2.32 7.80 17.79
C HIS A 62 -2.94 6.41 17.58
N VAL A 63 -3.47 6.14 16.39
CA VAL A 63 -4.02 4.82 16.04
C VAL A 63 -2.94 3.73 16.16
N LEU A 64 -1.75 4.00 15.63
CA LEU A 64 -0.64 3.05 15.68
C LEU A 64 -0.19 2.77 17.12
N GLN A 65 -0.09 3.82 17.95
CA GLN A 65 0.33 3.68 19.33
C GLN A 65 -0.67 2.94 20.20
N ASN A 66 -1.96 3.14 19.95
CA ASN A 66 -3.03 2.59 20.80
C ASN A 66 -3.66 1.32 20.21
N SER A 67 -3.19 0.84 19.07
CA SER A 67 -3.70 -0.39 18.47
C SER A 67 -3.16 -1.61 19.21
N ASN A 68 -3.84 -2.75 19.02
CA ASN A 68 -3.37 -4.01 19.53
C ASN A 68 -2.05 -4.38 18.85
N LYS A 69 -0.99 -4.49 19.65
CA LYS A 69 0.36 -4.73 19.15
C LYS A 69 0.49 -6.06 18.41
N LYS A 70 -0.21 -7.08 18.84
CA LYS A 70 -0.19 -8.39 18.17
C LYS A 70 -0.82 -8.30 16.78
N GLN A 71 -1.91 -7.57 16.67
CA GLN A 71 -2.59 -7.39 15.38
C GLN A 71 -1.77 -6.51 14.45
N LEU A 72 -1.23 -5.41 14.96
CA LEU A 72 -0.37 -4.51 14.18
C LEU A 72 0.87 -5.27 13.67
N ALA A 73 1.51 -6.05 14.54
CA ALA A 73 2.64 -6.88 14.17
C ALA A 73 2.28 -7.86 13.04
N ARG A 74 1.13 -8.51 13.13
CA ARG A 74 0.68 -9.44 12.10
C ARG A 74 0.44 -8.74 10.77
N GLU A 75 -0.18 -7.58 10.79
CA GLU A 75 -0.46 -6.81 9.57
C GLU A 75 0.83 -6.36 8.90
N LEU A 76 1.76 -5.80 9.67
CA LEU A 76 3.05 -5.35 9.15
C LEU A 76 3.91 -6.52 8.65
N LYS A 77 3.96 -7.62 9.40
CA LYS A 77 4.70 -8.82 8.97
C LYS A 77 4.12 -9.40 7.68
N ARG A 78 2.81 -9.33 7.50
CA ARG A 78 2.18 -9.80 6.27
C ARG A 78 2.60 -8.96 5.07
N ILE A 79 2.65 -7.65 5.24
CA ILE A 79 3.13 -6.76 4.17
C ILE A 79 4.58 -7.07 3.82
N MET A 80 5.43 -7.21 4.82
CA MET A 80 6.83 -7.57 4.62
C MET A 80 6.96 -8.91 3.91
N LYS A 81 6.20 -9.92 4.33
CA LYS A 81 6.24 -11.25 3.74
C LYS A 81 5.74 -11.25 2.30
N ASN A 82 4.70 -10.48 2.00
CA ASN A 82 4.17 -10.37 0.64
C ASN A 82 5.14 -9.67 -0.30
N ALA A 83 5.95 -8.77 0.23
CA ALA A 83 6.99 -8.10 -0.56
C ALA A 83 8.19 -9.02 -0.82
N MET A 84 8.34 -10.09 -0.01
CA MET A 84 9.43 -11.05 -0.12
C MET A 84 8.93 -12.31 -0.83
N LYS A 85 8.70 -12.23 -2.11
CA LYS A 85 8.24 -13.42 -2.86
C LYS A 85 9.38 -14.37 -3.11
N LYS A 86 9.12 -15.64 -2.89
CA LYS A 86 10.02 -16.73 -3.27
C LYS A 86 9.70 -17.17 -4.69
N ASP A 87 10.72 -17.44 -5.48
CA ASP A 87 10.53 -18.06 -6.77
C ASP A 87 10.24 -19.58 -6.60
N LYS A 88 10.04 -20.29 -7.71
CA LYS A 88 9.74 -21.72 -7.69
C LYS A 88 10.86 -22.58 -7.10
N LYS A 89 12.09 -22.03 -7.03
CA LYS A 89 13.27 -22.72 -6.48
C LYS A 89 13.50 -22.36 -5.01
N GLY A 90 12.60 -21.58 -4.40
CA GLY A 90 12.77 -21.14 -3.02
C GLY A 90 13.74 -19.99 -2.86
N ILE A 91 14.25 -19.44 -3.96
CA ILE A 91 15.13 -18.26 -3.92
C ILE A 91 14.25 -17.04 -3.70
N VAL A 92 14.59 -16.27 -2.72
CA VAL A 92 13.82 -15.08 -2.40
C VAL A 92 14.19 -13.98 -3.38
N ASN A 93 13.23 -13.62 -4.21
CA ASN A 93 13.38 -12.50 -5.12
C ASN A 93 12.84 -11.25 -4.41
N PRO A 94 13.65 -10.19 -4.28
CA PRO A 94 13.20 -8.97 -3.59
C PRO A 94 12.09 -8.22 -4.33
N GLY A 95 11.65 -8.71 -5.48
CA GLY A 95 10.53 -8.11 -6.20
C GLY A 95 10.89 -6.81 -6.89
N SER A 96 9.86 -6.06 -7.28
CA SER A 96 10.01 -4.76 -7.92
C SER A 96 10.50 -3.70 -6.93
N ILE A 97 10.94 -2.56 -7.42
CA ILE A 97 11.33 -1.42 -6.59
C ILE A 97 10.18 -1.03 -5.66
N THR A 98 8.95 -1.03 -6.16
CA THR A 98 7.75 -0.71 -5.35
C THR A 98 7.59 -1.68 -4.18
N GLN A 99 7.79 -2.97 -4.41
CA GLN A 99 7.71 -3.98 -3.35
C GLN A 99 8.82 -3.81 -2.31
N ARG A 100 10.02 -3.49 -2.75
CA ARG A 100 11.15 -3.22 -1.84
C ARG A 100 10.87 -2.00 -0.98
N ASN A 101 10.27 -0.97 -1.56
CA ASN A 101 9.92 0.24 -0.83
C ASN A 101 8.82 -0.04 0.20
N ARG A 102 7.83 -0.86 -0.15
CA ARG A 102 6.78 -1.29 0.78
C ARG A 102 7.36 -2.09 1.94
N PHE A 103 8.28 -2.99 1.64
CA PHE A 103 8.98 -3.76 2.66
C PHE A 103 9.67 -2.82 3.65
N ARG A 104 10.44 -1.88 3.13
CA ARG A 104 11.19 -0.94 3.98
C ARG A 104 10.28 -0.07 4.82
N PHE A 105 9.19 0.41 4.23
CA PHE A 105 8.22 1.22 4.95
C PHE A 105 7.57 0.44 6.10
N ALA A 106 7.12 -0.78 5.83
CA ALA A 106 6.53 -1.64 6.86
C ALA A 106 7.55 -2.00 7.95
N TYR A 107 8.79 -2.25 7.56
CA TYR A 107 9.89 -2.54 8.51
C TYR A 107 10.12 -1.36 9.45
N GLU A 108 10.20 -0.15 8.92
CA GLU A 108 10.40 1.05 9.72
C GLU A 108 9.22 1.31 10.67
N LEU A 109 8.00 1.10 10.20
CA LEU A 109 6.81 1.20 11.07
C LEU A 109 6.84 0.17 12.18
N TYR A 110 7.29 -1.05 11.87
CA TYR A 110 7.40 -2.11 12.86
C TYR A 110 8.38 -1.73 13.97
N LEU A 111 9.55 -1.25 13.59
CA LEU A 111 10.56 -0.81 14.57
C LEU A 111 10.05 0.34 15.44
N LEU A 112 9.27 1.24 14.84
CA LEU A 112 8.80 2.43 15.53
C LEU A 112 7.67 2.15 16.53
N PHE A 113 6.74 1.27 16.17
CA PHE A 113 5.50 1.08 16.94
C PHE A 113 5.34 -0.31 17.56
N VAL A 114 6.08 -1.30 17.15
CA VAL A 114 5.96 -2.66 17.68
C VAL A 114 7.23 -3.06 18.44
N GLY A 115 8.38 -2.97 17.80
CA GLY A 115 9.66 -3.36 18.41
C GLY A 115 10.60 -3.98 17.41
N GLU A 116 11.52 -4.79 17.89
CA GLU A 116 12.51 -5.42 17.04
C GLU A 116 11.90 -6.55 16.21
N VAL A 117 12.40 -6.72 15.01
CA VAL A 117 12.01 -7.82 14.12
C VAL A 117 13.26 -8.29 13.37
N LYS A 118 13.38 -9.62 13.25
CA LYS A 118 14.46 -10.21 12.47
C LYS A 118 14.04 -10.32 11.02
N VAL A 119 14.80 -9.71 10.14
CA VAL A 119 14.61 -9.81 8.70
C VAL A 119 15.95 -10.12 8.05
N ARG A 120 15.91 -10.63 6.83
CA ARG A 120 17.15 -10.92 6.10
C ARG A 120 17.86 -9.63 5.75
N GLN A 121 19.17 -9.63 5.96
CA GLN A 121 19.99 -8.44 5.72
C GLN A 121 19.98 -8.02 4.25
N ASP A 122 19.95 -9.00 3.32
CA ASP A 122 19.91 -8.72 1.89
C ASP A 122 18.63 -7.94 1.49
N PHE A 123 17.50 -8.16 2.18
CA PHE A 123 16.28 -7.37 1.96
C PHE A 123 16.43 -5.95 2.45
N LEU A 124 17.05 -5.77 3.61
CA LEU A 124 17.31 -4.43 4.12
C LEU A 124 18.23 -3.66 3.20
N ASP A 125 19.31 -4.30 2.76
CA ASP A 125 20.29 -3.67 1.89
C ASP A 125 19.73 -3.31 0.52
N GLY A 126 18.80 -4.14 0.01
CA GLY A 126 18.16 -3.90 -1.28
C GLY A 126 16.93 -3.01 -1.23
N SER A 127 16.52 -2.57 -0.05
CA SER A 127 15.32 -1.76 0.13
C SER A 127 15.67 -0.32 0.46
N GLN A 128 14.81 0.61 0.04
CA GLN A 128 14.98 2.04 0.30
C GLN A 128 13.63 2.67 0.57
N LEU A 129 13.63 3.70 1.41
CA LEU A 129 12.46 4.54 1.58
C LEU A 129 12.41 5.57 0.46
N THR A 130 11.22 5.76 -0.12
CA THR A 130 10.97 6.88 -1.02
C THR A 130 11.01 8.18 -0.21
N GLU A 131 11.17 9.32 -0.88
CA GLU A 131 11.13 10.61 -0.20
C GLU A 131 9.81 10.83 0.53
N GLU A 132 8.70 10.40 -0.09
CA GLU A 132 7.38 10.46 0.52
C GLU A 132 7.31 9.61 1.79
N HIS A 133 7.81 8.37 1.72
CA HIS A 133 7.81 7.48 2.88
C HIS A 133 8.74 8.00 3.99
N LYS A 134 9.88 8.58 3.63
CA LYS A 134 10.77 9.22 4.62
C LYS A 134 10.06 10.34 5.36
N TYR A 135 9.33 11.17 4.62
CA TYR A 135 8.57 12.28 5.20
C TYR A 135 7.52 11.76 6.18
N ILE A 136 6.77 10.73 5.79
CA ILE A 136 5.74 10.12 6.63
C ILE A 136 6.35 9.54 7.91
N ILE A 137 7.42 8.76 7.79
CA ILE A 137 8.11 8.16 8.93
C ILE A 137 8.65 9.24 9.87
N GLU A 138 9.21 10.29 9.32
CA GLU A 138 9.74 11.40 10.08
C GLU A 138 8.65 12.10 10.89
N LYS A 139 7.51 12.38 10.27
CA LYS A 139 6.35 12.97 10.95
C LYS A 139 5.81 12.08 12.05
N LEU A 140 5.65 10.79 11.78
CA LEU A 140 5.17 9.83 12.77
C LEU A 140 6.16 9.69 13.94
N THR A 141 7.45 9.70 13.65
CA THR A 141 8.50 9.63 14.67
C THR A 141 8.46 10.84 15.59
N GLN A 142 8.33 12.03 15.03
CA GLN A 142 8.25 13.27 15.82
C GLN A 142 7.05 13.25 16.76
N ILE A 143 5.91 12.77 16.28
CA ILE A 143 4.69 12.70 17.08
C ILE A 143 4.83 11.60 18.15
N ALA A 144 5.38 10.45 17.79
CA ALA A 144 5.53 9.32 18.71
C ALA A 144 6.50 9.61 19.86
N GLN A 145 7.45 10.51 19.66
CA GLN A 145 8.42 10.90 20.69
C GLN A 145 7.90 11.99 21.64
N ARG A 146 6.75 12.54 21.38
CA ARG A 146 6.10 13.49 22.27
C ARG A 146 5.25 12.76 23.30
#